data_e0914459903ac7de8414c0f5be45c470
#
_entry.id   e0914459903ac7de8414c0f5be45c470
#
_cell.length_a   1.000
_cell.length_b   1.000
_cell.length_c   1.000
_cell.angle_alpha   90.00
_cell.angle_beta   90.00
_cell.angle_gamma   90.00
#
_symmetry.space_group_name_H-M   'P 1'
#
loop_
_entity.id
_entity.type
_entity.pdbx_description
1 polymer ?
#
loop_
_entity_poly.entity_id
_entity_poly.type
_entity_poly.pdbx_seq_one_letter_code
_entity_poly.pdbx_strand_id
1 'polypeptide(L)'
;MISDKDRQQAETTGLVTARDLRRVFWRSFQMEFSWNYERQMNLAFVYTLIPVLKKLYSRKEDLAEALKRHLAFFNTTPHIVTLILGITVAMEEKNSQQKEMDASSIDNVKASLMGPLAGIGDSFFWGTLRLIATGIGTSLALKGNILGPILFLLVFNVPHILARWFFTRWGYVLGTGVLQRIQQSGMMESLTYGASIIGLMVVGAMTASMIDITIPVAFGTGEAKTHVQDIINDIMPCLLPLISFAIVYWLLGKKVKPLTIIGGIALVGVFGSWIGLF
;
A
#
# COMPACT_ATOMS: atom_id res chain seq x y z
N MET A 1 20.73 -4.39 -7.27
CA MET A 1 21.18 -5.63 -6.64
C MET A 1 22.02 -5.24 -5.43
N ILE A 2 21.57 -5.51 -4.21
CA ILE A 2 22.30 -5.17 -2.98
C ILE A 2 23.40 -6.22 -2.81
N SER A 3 24.65 -5.78 -2.67
CA SER A 3 25.84 -6.65 -2.54
C SER A 3 25.76 -7.47 -1.26
N ASP A 4 26.28 -8.71 -1.29
CA ASP A 4 26.40 -9.56 -0.09
C ASP A 4 27.28 -8.92 0.99
N LYS A 5 28.20 -8.03 0.61
CA LYS A 5 28.99 -7.22 1.54
C LYS A 5 28.13 -6.25 2.35
N ASP A 6 27.13 -5.63 1.73
CA ASP A 6 26.22 -4.70 2.42
C ASP A 6 25.32 -5.45 3.42
N ARG A 7 24.99 -6.71 3.11
CA ARG A 7 24.25 -7.61 4.03
C ARG A 7 25.07 -8.01 5.24
N GLN A 8 26.31 -8.40 5.02
CA GLN A 8 27.22 -8.80 6.10
C GLN A 8 27.62 -7.62 7.01
N GLN A 9 27.78 -6.44 6.45
CA GLN A 9 28.13 -5.23 7.20
C GLN A 9 26.99 -4.72 8.08
N ALA A 10 25.72 -4.86 7.64
CA ALA A 10 24.54 -4.54 8.45
C ALA A 10 24.32 -5.54 9.61
N GLU A 11 24.76 -6.78 9.46
CA GLU A 11 24.62 -7.82 10.50
C GLU A 11 25.72 -7.75 11.58
N THR A 12 26.88 -7.13 11.30
CA THR A 12 28.04 -7.13 12.21
C THR A 12 28.14 -5.92 13.14
N THR A 13 27.41 -4.82 12.88
CA THR A 13 27.49 -3.57 13.67
C THR A 13 26.18 -3.14 14.31
N GLY A 14 25.08 -3.81 14.05
CA GLY A 14 23.76 -3.40 14.51
C GLY A 14 23.38 -3.95 15.89
N LEU A 15 22.63 -3.14 16.67
CA LEU A 15 21.96 -3.59 17.90
C LEU A 15 20.80 -4.53 17.59
N VAL A 16 20.16 -4.39 16.42
CA VAL A 16 19.03 -5.20 15.98
C VAL A 16 19.53 -6.50 15.34
N THR A 17 19.04 -7.62 15.85
CA THR A 17 19.43 -8.96 15.40
C THR A 17 18.39 -9.56 14.43
N ALA A 18 18.79 -10.59 13.69
CA ALA A 18 17.85 -11.37 12.85
C ALA A 18 16.67 -11.96 13.66
N ARG A 19 16.86 -12.24 14.96
CA ARG A 19 15.79 -12.68 15.87
C ARG A 19 14.77 -11.56 16.10
N ASP A 20 15.21 -10.33 16.21
CA ASP A 20 14.34 -9.17 16.41
C ASP A 20 13.51 -8.91 15.14
N LEU A 21 14.13 -8.95 13.96
CA LEU A 21 13.43 -8.85 12.68
C LEU A 21 12.39 -9.99 12.47
N ARG A 22 12.71 -11.20 12.93
CA ARG A 22 11.77 -12.33 12.92
C ARG A 22 10.57 -12.06 13.83
N ARG A 23 10.77 -11.43 14.98
CA ARG A 23 9.67 -11.00 15.86
C ARG A 23 8.79 -9.93 15.20
N VAL A 24 9.40 -8.96 14.53
CA VAL A 24 8.67 -7.95 13.73
C VAL A 24 7.84 -8.63 12.66
N PHE A 25 8.42 -9.56 11.89
CA PHE A 25 7.71 -10.34 10.88
C PHE A 25 6.46 -11.04 11.45
N TRP A 26 6.61 -11.83 12.51
CA TRP A 26 5.46 -12.56 13.09
C TRP A 26 4.39 -11.63 13.67
N ARG A 27 4.78 -10.54 14.33
CA ARG A 27 3.83 -9.57 14.86
C ARG A 27 3.10 -8.77 13.78
N SER A 28 3.70 -8.62 12.61
CA SER A 28 3.07 -7.91 11.49
C SER A 28 1.80 -8.58 10.96
N PHE A 29 1.58 -9.87 11.23
CA PHE A 29 0.33 -10.55 10.87
C PHE A 29 -0.90 -10.03 11.63
N GLN A 30 -0.69 -9.31 12.72
CA GLN A 30 -1.76 -8.70 13.52
C GLN A 30 -2.08 -7.27 13.11
N MET A 31 -1.57 -6.82 11.94
CA MET A 31 -1.65 -5.43 11.50
C MET A 31 -3.09 -4.90 11.41
N GLU A 32 -4.06 -5.76 11.07
CA GLU A 32 -5.46 -5.37 10.91
C GLU A 32 -6.32 -5.63 12.18
N PHE A 33 -5.80 -6.32 13.20
CA PHE A 33 -6.60 -6.71 14.37
C PHE A 33 -7.04 -5.53 15.24
N SER A 34 -6.34 -4.42 15.19
CA SER A 34 -6.62 -3.19 15.94
C SER A 34 -6.92 -2.00 15.02
N TRP A 35 -7.41 -2.26 13.81
CA TRP A 35 -7.77 -1.21 12.88
C TRP A 35 -8.87 -0.30 13.45
N ASN A 36 -8.69 1.01 13.29
CA ASN A 36 -9.63 2.01 13.80
C ASN A 36 -9.81 3.15 12.80
N TYR A 37 -10.94 3.84 12.86
CA TYR A 37 -11.27 4.92 11.92
C TYR A 37 -10.38 6.15 12.06
N GLU A 38 -9.89 6.44 13.27
CA GLU A 38 -9.15 7.67 13.56
C GLU A 38 -7.72 7.62 13.02
N ARG A 39 -7.01 6.52 13.27
CA ARG A 39 -5.57 6.38 12.97
C ARG A 39 -5.20 5.09 12.25
N GLN A 40 -6.19 4.36 11.77
CA GLN A 40 -6.08 3.16 10.95
C GLN A 40 -5.27 2.04 11.65
N MET A 41 -4.11 1.69 11.17
CA MET A 41 -3.27 0.57 11.62
C MET A 41 -2.24 0.96 12.68
N ASN A 42 -2.31 2.18 13.24
CA ASN A 42 -1.28 2.71 14.14
C ASN A 42 -0.98 1.83 15.36
N LEU A 43 -2.02 1.27 16.01
CA LEU A 43 -1.85 0.44 17.21
C LEU A 43 -1.07 -0.84 16.91
N ALA A 44 -1.38 -1.52 15.82
CA ALA A 44 -0.67 -2.71 15.41
C ALA A 44 0.75 -2.41 14.91
N PHE A 45 0.97 -1.25 14.30
CA PHE A 45 2.30 -0.77 13.92
C PHE A 45 3.19 -0.63 15.17
N VAL A 46 2.70 0.07 16.20
CA VAL A 46 3.40 0.17 17.49
C VAL A 46 3.61 -1.20 18.12
N TYR A 47 2.56 -2.02 18.20
CA TYR A 47 2.63 -3.37 18.78
C TYR A 47 3.74 -4.20 18.12
N THR A 48 3.88 -4.08 16.81
CA THR A 48 4.91 -4.81 16.07
C THR A 48 6.32 -4.35 16.43
N LEU A 49 6.50 -3.05 16.68
CA LEU A 49 7.80 -2.45 17.01
C LEU A 49 8.20 -2.59 18.49
N ILE A 50 7.24 -2.79 19.42
CA ILE A 50 7.53 -2.85 20.87
C ILE A 50 8.76 -3.67 21.26
N PRO A 51 8.98 -4.91 20.75
CA PRO A 51 10.15 -5.71 21.16
C PRO A 51 11.47 -5.07 20.79
N VAL A 52 11.52 -4.41 19.64
CA VAL A 52 12.72 -3.72 19.14
C VAL A 52 12.92 -2.42 19.93
N LEU A 53 11.89 -1.60 20.08
CA LEU A 53 11.97 -0.34 20.80
C LEU A 53 12.39 -0.54 22.26
N LYS A 54 11.87 -1.56 22.96
CA LYS A 54 12.30 -1.91 24.33
C LYS A 54 13.77 -2.32 24.42
N LYS A 55 14.34 -2.85 23.35
CA LYS A 55 15.76 -3.21 23.29
C LYS A 55 16.64 -1.99 23.00
N LEU A 56 16.16 -1.07 22.15
CA LEU A 56 16.91 0.11 21.73
C LEU A 56 16.91 1.21 22.80
N TYR A 57 15.80 1.39 23.51
CA TYR A 57 15.61 2.47 24.49
C TYR A 57 15.52 1.92 25.91
N SER A 58 16.62 2.07 26.68
CA SER A 58 16.71 1.61 28.05
C SER A 58 15.98 2.56 29.04
N ARG A 59 15.94 3.86 28.76
CA ARG A 59 15.25 4.85 29.57
C ARG A 59 13.76 4.82 29.25
N LYS A 60 12.92 4.89 30.28
CA LYS A 60 11.45 4.86 30.13
C LYS A 60 10.91 6.05 29.34
N GLU A 61 11.51 7.21 29.52
CA GLU A 61 11.15 8.45 28.85
C GLU A 61 11.38 8.35 27.35
N ASP A 62 12.59 7.92 26.93
CA ASP A 62 12.96 7.76 25.51
C ASP A 62 12.10 6.69 24.84
N LEU A 63 11.79 5.60 25.54
CA LEU A 63 10.87 4.57 25.07
C LEU A 63 9.44 5.11 24.89
N ALA A 64 8.95 5.90 25.84
CA ALA A 64 7.63 6.50 25.77
C ALA A 64 7.50 7.46 24.58
N GLU A 65 8.52 8.28 24.32
CA GLU A 65 8.57 9.14 23.14
C GLU A 65 8.57 8.35 21.83
N ALA A 66 9.37 7.29 21.73
CA ALA A 66 9.39 6.42 20.57
C ALA A 66 8.03 5.74 20.32
N LEU A 67 7.39 5.23 21.37
CA LEU A 67 6.05 4.64 21.26
C LEU A 67 5.01 5.68 20.83
N LYS A 68 5.04 6.88 21.41
CA LYS A 68 4.12 7.98 21.08
C LYS A 68 4.23 8.39 19.62
N ARG A 69 5.45 8.50 19.08
CA ARG A 69 5.75 8.82 17.68
C ARG A 69 5.05 7.85 16.73
N HIS A 70 5.11 6.55 17.04
CA HIS A 70 4.51 5.53 16.18
C HIS A 70 2.99 5.37 16.35
N LEU A 71 2.35 6.06 17.29
CA LEU A 71 0.90 6.16 17.40
C LEU A 71 0.27 7.18 16.43
N ALA A 72 1.07 7.90 15.64
CA ALA A 72 0.58 8.73 14.55
C ALA A 72 -0.22 7.91 13.53
N PHE A 73 -1.03 8.58 12.71
CA PHE A 73 -1.78 7.96 11.62
C PHE A 73 -0.87 7.09 10.74
N PHE A 74 -1.31 5.87 10.47
CA PHE A 74 -0.59 4.96 9.59
C PHE A 74 -1.56 4.00 8.90
N ASN A 75 -1.48 3.93 7.57
CA ASN A 75 -2.24 3.00 6.76
C ASN A 75 -1.47 2.60 5.50
N THR A 76 -1.39 1.32 5.22
CA THR A 76 -0.82 0.77 3.97
C THR A 76 -1.35 -0.64 3.75
N THR A 77 -1.05 -1.24 2.60
CA THR A 77 -1.41 -2.63 2.36
C THR A 77 -0.70 -3.57 3.35
N PRO A 78 -1.44 -4.40 4.12
CA PRO A 78 -0.87 -5.28 5.14
C PRO A 78 0.20 -6.23 4.62
N HIS A 79 0.11 -6.62 3.35
CA HIS A 79 1.00 -7.58 2.70
C HIS A 79 2.44 -7.09 2.55
N ILE A 80 2.63 -5.77 2.39
CA ILE A 80 3.94 -5.14 2.17
C ILE A 80 4.34 -4.18 3.30
N VAL A 81 3.53 -4.06 4.35
CA VAL A 81 3.80 -3.19 5.50
C VAL A 81 5.17 -3.43 6.13
N THR A 82 5.68 -4.65 6.02
CA THR A 82 6.97 -5.05 6.60
C THR A 82 8.17 -4.35 5.97
N LEU A 83 8.03 -3.80 4.76
CA LEU A 83 9.04 -2.94 4.17
C LEU A 83 9.21 -1.65 5.00
N ILE A 84 8.10 -0.98 5.31
CA ILE A 84 8.11 0.24 6.14
C ILE A 84 8.55 -0.08 7.57
N LEU A 85 8.08 -1.20 8.13
CA LEU A 85 8.50 -1.65 9.45
C LEU A 85 10.02 -1.88 9.51
N GLY A 86 10.61 -2.53 8.52
CA GLY A 86 12.04 -2.75 8.43
C GLY A 86 12.84 -1.44 8.36
N ILE A 87 12.42 -0.51 7.50
CA ILE A 87 13.03 0.82 7.40
C ILE A 87 12.92 1.56 8.74
N THR A 88 11.74 1.54 9.35
CA THR A 88 11.50 2.19 10.66
C THR A 88 12.41 1.61 11.74
N VAL A 89 12.58 0.29 11.79
CA VAL A 89 13.49 -0.39 12.73
C VAL A 89 14.92 0.11 12.57
N ALA A 90 15.41 0.21 11.33
CA ALA A 90 16.75 0.71 11.05
C ALA A 90 16.93 2.19 11.47
N MET A 91 15.91 3.00 11.23
CA MET A 91 15.92 4.42 11.62
C MET A 91 15.88 4.58 13.15
N GLU A 92 15.06 3.80 13.86
CA GLU A 92 15.00 3.82 15.32
C GLU A 92 16.30 3.32 15.96
N GLU A 93 16.92 2.30 15.38
CA GLU A 93 18.22 1.84 15.83
C GLU A 93 19.28 2.94 15.75
N LYS A 94 19.35 3.65 14.64
CA LYS A 94 20.26 4.78 14.48
C LYS A 94 19.93 5.93 15.41
N ASN A 95 18.64 6.28 15.56
CA ASN A 95 18.21 7.33 16.47
C ASN A 95 18.56 7.02 17.93
N SER A 96 18.54 5.74 18.33
CA SER A 96 18.95 5.32 19.67
C SER A 96 20.45 5.45 19.93
N GLN A 97 21.27 5.35 18.88
CA GLN A 97 22.73 5.44 18.94
C GLN A 97 23.22 6.89 18.82
N GLN A 98 22.57 7.69 18.00
CA GLN A 98 22.95 9.06 17.66
C GLN A 98 21.78 9.98 18.00
N LYS A 99 21.83 10.67 19.14
CA LYS A 99 20.79 11.63 19.57
C LYS A 99 20.64 12.87 18.65
N GLU A 100 21.44 12.97 17.61
CA GLU A 100 21.46 14.08 16.66
C GLU A 100 20.46 13.92 15.50
N MET A 101 19.81 12.74 15.36
CA MET A 101 18.85 12.54 14.29
C MET A 101 17.51 13.17 14.68
N ASP A 102 17.00 14.05 13.80
CA ASP A 102 15.65 14.58 13.99
C ASP A 102 14.62 13.45 13.92
N ALA A 103 13.97 13.19 15.05
CA ALA A 103 12.96 12.15 15.19
C ALA A 103 11.78 12.32 14.23
N SER A 104 11.51 13.57 13.77
CA SER A 104 10.49 13.86 12.76
C SER A 104 10.79 13.21 11.40
N SER A 105 12.06 12.97 11.09
CA SER A 105 12.46 12.27 9.86
C SER A 105 11.89 10.86 9.77
N ILE A 106 11.71 10.17 10.91
CA ILE A 106 11.11 8.82 10.95
C ILE A 106 9.64 8.88 10.52
N ASP A 107 8.89 9.85 11.04
CA ASP A 107 7.48 10.02 10.69
C ASP A 107 7.31 10.47 9.23
N ASN A 108 8.20 11.34 8.75
CA ASN A 108 8.20 11.78 7.36
C ASN A 108 8.43 10.62 6.38
N VAL A 109 9.38 9.72 6.68
CA VAL A 109 9.62 8.52 5.86
C VAL A 109 8.41 7.59 5.87
N LYS A 110 7.81 7.32 7.04
CA LYS A 110 6.59 6.52 7.15
C LYS A 110 5.46 7.14 6.30
N ALA A 111 5.22 8.44 6.46
CA ALA A 111 4.17 9.15 5.74
C ALA A 111 4.37 9.13 4.22
N SER A 112 5.62 9.33 3.77
CA SER A 112 5.96 9.35 2.34
C SER A 112 5.80 7.98 1.66
N LEU A 113 6.07 6.90 2.39
CA LEU A 113 6.04 5.54 1.83
C LEU A 113 4.66 4.87 1.93
N MET A 114 3.82 5.25 2.91
CA MET A 114 2.56 4.53 3.15
C MET A 114 1.59 4.59 1.97
N GLY A 115 1.42 5.75 1.34
CA GLY A 115 0.51 5.93 0.21
C GLY A 115 0.93 5.19 -1.05
N PRO A 116 2.14 5.44 -1.59
CA PRO A 116 2.66 4.73 -2.77
C PRO A 116 2.68 3.21 -2.59
N LEU A 117 3.11 2.73 -1.43
CA LEU A 117 3.11 1.29 -1.15
C LEU A 117 1.70 0.72 -1.00
N ALA A 118 0.76 1.48 -0.43
CA ALA A 118 -0.64 1.05 -0.42
C ALA A 118 -1.16 0.84 -1.83
N GLY A 119 -0.96 1.81 -2.74
CA GLY A 119 -1.39 1.69 -4.12
C GLY A 119 -0.82 0.47 -4.85
N ILE A 120 0.49 0.23 -4.72
CA ILE A 120 1.15 -0.94 -5.31
C ILE A 120 0.63 -2.24 -4.69
N GLY A 121 0.55 -2.29 -3.37
CA GLY A 121 0.13 -3.49 -2.65
C GLY A 121 -1.32 -3.86 -2.91
N ASP A 122 -2.22 -2.88 -2.92
CA ASP A 122 -3.65 -3.12 -3.16
C ASP A 122 -3.90 -3.59 -4.59
N SER A 123 -3.25 -2.98 -5.59
CA SER A 123 -3.36 -3.43 -6.98
C SER A 123 -2.88 -4.86 -7.16
N PHE A 124 -1.75 -5.22 -6.56
CA PHE A 124 -1.17 -6.54 -6.71
C PHE A 124 -1.91 -7.60 -5.89
N PHE A 125 -2.09 -7.39 -4.58
CA PHE A 125 -2.66 -8.42 -3.69
C PHE A 125 -4.18 -8.48 -3.78
N TRP A 126 -4.86 -7.35 -3.69
CA TRP A 126 -6.32 -7.30 -3.72
C TRP A 126 -6.88 -7.32 -5.14
N GLY A 127 -6.28 -6.54 -6.05
CA GLY A 127 -6.73 -6.44 -7.43
C GLY A 127 -6.37 -7.64 -8.29
N THR A 128 -5.15 -8.18 -8.19
CA THR A 128 -4.66 -9.22 -9.11
C THR A 128 -4.61 -10.59 -8.47
N LEU A 129 -3.82 -10.75 -7.42
CA LEU A 129 -3.53 -12.08 -6.84
C LEU A 129 -4.78 -12.72 -6.23
N ARG A 130 -5.62 -11.93 -5.57
CA ARG A 130 -6.88 -12.42 -4.99
C ARG A 130 -7.85 -12.88 -6.06
N LEU A 131 -7.97 -12.13 -7.17
CA LEU A 131 -8.85 -12.52 -8.28
C LEU A 131 -8.39 -13.82 -8.91
N ILE A 132 -7.08 -13.99 -9.16
CA ILE A 132 -6.51 -15.23 -9.69
C ILE A 132 -6.79 -16.40 -8.74
N ALA A 133 -6.50 -16.22 -7.45
CA ALA A 133 -6.73 -17.25 -6.44
C ALA A 133 -8.22 -17.62 -6.35
N THR A 134 -9.12 -16.64 -6.40
CA THR A 134 -10.58 -16.87 -6.38
C THR A 134 -11.02 -17.62 -7.64
N GLY A 135 -10.56 -17.21 -8.82
CA GLY A 135 -10.89 -17.88 -10.10
C GLY A 135 -10.50 -19.36 -10.10
N ILE A 136 -9.27 -19.69 -9.68
CA ILE A 136 -8.79 -21.06 -9.56
C ILE A 136 -9.62 -21.83 -8.52
N GLY A 137 -9.80 -21.24 -7.34
CA GLY A 137 -10.51 -21.86 -6.24
C GLY A 137 -11.97 -22.20 -6.56
N THR A 138 -12.71 -21.22 -7.09
CA THR A 138 -14.14 -21.39 -7.45
C THR A 138 -14.32 -22.36 -8.62
N SER A 139 -13.47 -22.31 -9.65
CA SER A 139 -13.54 -23.22 -10.79
C SER A 139 -13.45 -24.71 -10.37
N LEU A 140 -12.59 -25.02 -9.41
CA LEU A 140 -12.45 -26.38 -8.88
C LEU A 140 -13.56 -26.73 -7.89
N ALA A 141 -13.95 -25.79 -7.01
CA ALA A 141 -14.99 -26.01 -6.02
C ALA A 141 -16.37 -26.29 -6.67
N LEU A 142 -16.71 -25.61 -7.75
CA LEU A 142 -17.94 -25.85 -8.52
C LEU A 142 -18.00 -27.28 -9.13
N LYS A 143 -16.85 -27.92 -9.33
CA LYS A 143 -16.74 -29.33 -9.75
C LYS A 143 -16.73 -30.31 -8.58
N GLY A 144 -17.01 -29.84 -7.36
CA GLY A 144 -16.96 -30.66 -6.15
C GLY A 144 -15.56 -31.06 -5.70
N ASN A 145 -14.51 -30.42 -6.21
CA ASN A 145 -13.12 -30.77 -5.92
C ASN A 145 -12.61 -30.01 -4.69
N ILE A 146 -12.20 -30.75 -3.65
CA ILE A 146 -11.66 -30.23 -2.39
C ILE A 146 -10.34 -29.42 -2.60
N LEU A 147 -9.66 -29.60 -3.70
CA LEU A 147 -8.48 -28.81 -4.04
C LEU A 147 -8.80 -27.33 -4.30
N GLY A 148 -10.06 -26.98 -4.58
CA GLY A 148 -10.48 -25.59 -4.81
C GLY A 148 -10.14 -24.67 -3.65
N PRO A 149 -10.69 -24.88 -2.45
CA PRO A 149 -10.35 -24.08 -1.27
C PRO A 149 -8.87 -24.14 -0.90
N ILE A 150 -8.22 -25.28 -1.05
CA ILE A 150 -6.79 -25.45 -0.73
C ILE A 150 -5.94 -24.59 -1.66
N LEU A 151 -6.16 -24.64 -2.96
CA LEU A 151 -5.42 -23.84 -3.92
C LEU A 151 -5.71 -22.34 -3.77
N PHE A 152 -6.95 -21.96 -3.49
CA PHE A 152 -7.27 -20.57 -3.13
C PHE A 152 -6.38 -20.05 -2.01
N LEU A 153 -6.29 -20.80 -0.90
CA LEU A 153 -5.47 -20.42 0.24
C LEU A 153 -3.98 -20.39 -0.09
N LEU A 154 -3.47 -21.38 -0.82
CA LEU A 154 -2.05 -21.45 -1.15
C LEU A 154 -1.63 -20.35 -2.14
N VAL A 155 -2.38 -20.16 -3.22
CA VAL A 155 -2.07 -19.17 -4.25
C VAL A 155 -2.06 -17.75 -3.67
N PHE A 156 -2.95 -17.45 -2.73
CA PHE A 156 -2.99 -16.14 -2.11
C PHE A 156 -1.95 -16.00 -0.98
N ASN A 157 -1.89 -16.95 -0.05
CA ASN A 157 -1.09 -16.77 1.17
C ASN A 157 0.40 -17.05 0.98
N VAL A 158 0.82 -17.95 0.10
CA VAL A 158 2.25 -18.24 -0.08
C VAL A 158 3.02 -17.02 -0.58
N PRO A 159 2.60 -16.33 -1.66
CA PRO A 159 3.25 -15.09 -2.09
C PRO A 159 3.21 -14.00 -1.02
N HIS A 160 2.09 -13.86 -0.31
CA HIS A 160 1.91 -12.93 0.79
C HIS A 160 2.92 -13.13 1.92
N ILE A 161 3.07 -14.37 2.40
CA ILE A 161 4.00 -14.70 3.49
C ILE A 161 5.45 -14.48 3.06
N LEU A 162 5.79 -14.89 1.83
CA LEU A 162 7.13 -14.70 1.25
C LEU A 162 7.45 -13.22 1.09
N ALA A 163 6.50 -12.41 0.59
CA ALA A 163 6.68 -10.97 0.46
C ALA A 163 6.93 -10.32 1.82
N ARG A 164 6.13 -10.60 2.86
CA ARG A 164 6.35 -10.10 4.22
C ARG A 164 7.72 -10.48 4.77
N TRP A 165 8.12 -11.73 4.60
CA TRP A 165 9.42 -12.21 5.06
C TRP A 165 10.58 -11.47 4.40
N PHE A 166 10.52 -11.35 3.07
CA PHE A 166 11.54 -10.69 2.27
C PHE A 166 11.61 -9.19 2.58
N PHE A 167 10.47 -8.51 2.60
CA PHE A 167 10.38 -7.09 2.84
C PHE A 167 10.78 -6.67 4.25
N THR A 168 10.59 -7.51 5.27
CA THR A 168 11.10 -7.21 6.63
C THR A 168 12.62 -7.00 6.61
N ARG A 169 13.35 -7.90 5.98
CA ARG A 169 14.81 -7.85 5.90
C ARG A 169 15.29 -6.76 4.95
N TRP A 170 14.65 -6.71 3.79
CA TRP A 170 15.01 -5.74 2.76
C TRP A 170 14.77 -4.31 3.23
N GLY A 171 13.65 -4.06 3.91
CA GLY A 171 13.36 -2.78 4.53
C GLY A 171 14.41 -2.36 5.54
N TYR A 172 14.87 -3.28 6.40
CA TYR A 172 15.94 -2.99 7.36
C TYR A 172 17.27 -2.63 6.66
N VAL A 173 17.68 -3.41 5.67
CA VAL A 173 18.92 -3.13 4.89
C VAL A 173 18.80 -1.82 4.11
N LEU A 174 17.64 -1.55 3.50
CA LEU A 174 17.38 -0.26 2.85
C LEU A 174 17.43 0.89 3.83
N GLY A 175 16.82 0.74 5.01
CA GLY A 175 16.83 1.76 6.05
C GLY A 175 18.25 2.12 6.52
N THR A 176 19.13 1.14 6.72
CA THR A 176 20.53 1.38 7.09
C THR A 176 21.30 2.08 5.96
N GLY A 177 21.12 1.65 4.70
CA GLY A 177 21.79 2.23 3.54
C GLY A 177 21.31 3.63 3.17
N VAL A 178 19.99 3.85 3.24
CA VAL A 178 19.36 5.16 3.00
C VAL A 178 19.84 6.19 3.99
N LEU A 179 19.94 5.84 5.27
CA LEU A 179 20.40 6.76 6.31
C LEU A 179 21.84 7.26 6.12
N GLN A 180 22.74 6.40 5.62
CA GLN A 180 24.11 6.82 5.30
C GLN A 180 24.15 7.83 4.15
N ARG A 181 23.26 7.69 3.16
CA ARG A 181 23.19 8.58 2.01
C ARG A 181 22.43 9.88 2.29
N ILE A 182 21.39 9.85 3.12
CA ILE A 182 20.61 11.02 3.52
C ILE A 182 21.46 12.06 4.24
N GLN A 183 22.36 11.60 5.14
CA GLN A 183 23.27 12.51 5.85
C GLN A 183 24.29 13.18 4.92
N GLN A 184 24.60 12.60 3.77
CA GLN A 184 25.64 13.08 2.87
C GLN A 184 25.11 13.92 1.67
N SER A 185 23.84 13.87 1.29
CA SER A 185 23.42 14.37 -0.03
C SER A 185 22.03 15.01 -0.15
N GLY A 186 21.27 15.23 0.92
CA GLY A 186 19.89 15.77 0.79
C GLY A 186 18.91 14.89 0.00
N MET A 187 19.22 13.62 -0.17
CA MET A 187 18.53 12.68 -1.06
C MET A 187 17.11 12.31 -0.58
N MET A 188 16.68 12.74 0.61
CA MET A 188 15.33 12.47 1.12
C MET A 188 14.25 13.07 0.21
N GLU A 189 14.49 14.28 -0.28
CA GLU A 189 13.56 14.98 -1.17
C GLU A 189 13.40 14.22 -2.49
N SER A 190 14.51 13.72 -3.05
CA SER A 190 14.48 12.91 -4.28
C SER A 190 13.80 11.57 -4.11
N LEU A 191 13.96 10.90 -2.96
CA LEU A 191 13.26 9.65 -2.63
C LEU A 191 11.76 9.88 -2.47
N THR A 192 11.37 10.92 -1.74
CA THR A 192 9.95 11.29 -1.57
C THR A 192 9.32 11.66 -2.91
N TYR A 193 10.04 12.40 -3.74
CA TYR A 193 9.60 12.76 -5.09
C TYR A 193 9.42 11.53 -5.97
N GLY A 194 10.41 10.62 -6.01
CA GLY A 194 10.31 9.35 -6.76
C GLY A 194 9.17 8.46 -6.28
N ALA A 195 8.99 8.33 -4.96
CA ALA A 195 7.88 7.58 -4.38
C ALA A 195 6.52 8.20 -4.75
N SER A 196 6.43 9.53 -4.77
CA SER A 196 5.21 10.25 -5.16
C SER A 196 4.86 10.04 -6.63
N ILE A 197 5.86 10.03 -7.53
CA ILE A 197 5.64 9.70 -8.95
C ILE A 197 5.06 8.29 -9.10
N ILE A 198 5.68 7.29 -8.47
CA ILE A 198 5.20 5.91 -8.51
C ILE A 198 3.77 5.83 -7.96
N GLY A 199 3.50 6.49 -6.84
CA GLY A 199 2.15 6.54 -6.26
C GLY A 199 1.11 7.13 -7.21
N LEU A 200 1.42 8.24 -7.87
CA LEU A 200 0.53 8.85 -8.86
C LEU A 200 0.32 7.97 -10.10
N MET A 201 1.37 7.29 -10.56
CA MET A 201 1.26 6.32 -11.66
C MET A 201 0.32 5.17 -11.29
N VAL A 202 0.44 4.63 -10.07
CA VAL A 202 -0.45 3.56 -9.58
C VAL A 202 -1.89 4.05 -9.44
N VAL A 203 -2.11 5.24 -8.89
CA VAL A 203 -3.46 5.85 -8.82
C VAL A 203 -4.07 6.00 -10.21
N GLY A 204 -3.30 6.47 -11.20
CA GLY A 204 -3.75 6.56 -12.58
C GLY A 204 -4.13 5.21 -13.19
N ALA A 205 -3.28 4.19 -13.01
CA ALA A 205 -3.54 2.83 -13.49
C ALA A 205 -4.77 2.21 -12.82
N MET A 206 -4.94 2.40 -11.51
CA MET A 206 -6.12 1.93 -10.78
C MET A 206 -7.39 2.65 -11.25
N THR A 207 -7.33 3.95 -11.48
CA THR A 207 -8.47 4.72 -12.02
C THR A 207 -8.94 4.11 -13.34
N ALA A 208 -8.00 3.82 -14.25
CA ALA A 208 -8.31 3.24 -15.55
C ALA A 208 -8.86 1.80 -15.47
N SER A 209 -8.43 1.01 -14.48
CA SER A 209 -8.80 -0.40 -14.37
C SER A 209 -10.01 -0.68 -13.47
N MET A 210 -10.32 0.20 -12.51
CA MET A 210 -11.40 -0.01 -11.54
C MET A 210 -12.68 0.76 -11.85
N ILE A 211 -12.57 1.83 -12.63
CA ILE A 211 -13.76 2.58 -13.09
C ILE A 211 -14.16 2.02 -14.46
N ASP A 212 -15.24 1.28 -14.48
CA ASP A 212 -15.83 0.76 -15.72
C ASP A 212 -17.15 1.48 -15.98
N ILE A 213 -17.18 2.27 -17.06
CA ILE A 213 -18.34 3.00 -17.51
C ILE A 213 -18.53 2.67 -19.00
N THR A 214 -19.63 2.00 -19.31
CA THR A 214 -19.97 1.62 -20.68
C THR A 214 -21.22 2.33 -21.13
N ILE A 215 -21.18 2.94 -22.32
CA ILE A 215 -22.32 3.59 -22.95
C ILE A 215 -22.92 2.65 -23.99
N PRO A 216 -24.12 2.08 -23.77
CA PRO A 216 -24.71 1.10 -24.68
C PRO A 216 -25.29 1.74 -25.96
N VAL A 217 -25.29 3.06 -26.06
CA VAL A 217 -25.83 3.79 -27.20
C VAL A 217 -25.06 3.46 -28.49
N ALA A 218 -25.79 3.09 -29.50
CA ALA A 218 -25.23 2.80 -30.82
C ALA A 218 -26.05 3.50 -31.93
N PHE A 219 -25.35 3.88 -33.00
CA PHE A 219 -25.94 4.50 -34.19
C PHE A 219 -25.82 3.54 -35.38
N GLY A 220 -26.81 3.61 -36.28
CA GLY A 220 -26.82 2.78 -37.49
C GLY A 220 -27.68 1.52 -37.36
N THR A 221 -27.90 0.83 -38.49
CA THR A 221 -28.73 -0.39 -38.59
C THR A 221 -27.93 -1.49 -39.29
N GLY A 222 -28.13 -2.75 -38.89
CA GLY A 222 -27.47 -3.90 -39.51
C GLY A 222 -25.98 -3.97 -39.28
N GLU A 223 -25.19 -4.28 -40.30
CA GLU A 223 -23.73 -4.41 -40.22
C GLU A 223 -22.97 -3.08 -40.03
N ALA A 224 -23.65 -1.94 -40.24
CA ALA A 224 -23.08 -0.60 -40.02
C ALA A 224 -23.36 0.00 -38.61
N LYS A 225 -23.68 -0.85 -37.63
CA LYS A 225 -23.90 -0.43 -36.25
C LYS A 225 -22.61 -0.03 -35.58
N THR A 226 -22.47 1.24 -35.19
CA THR A 226 -21.30 1.77 -34.49
C THR A 226 -21.68 2.16 -33.07
N HIS A 227 -20.97 1.61 -32.08
CA HIS A 227 -21.17 1.96 -30.69
C HIS A 227 -20.46 3.29 -30.33
N VAL A 228 -21.12 4.15 -29.59
CA VAL A 228 -20.53 5.40 -29.09
C VAL A 228 -19.30 5.11 -28.26
N GLN A 229 -19.30 4.00 -27.52
CA GLN A 229 -18.16 3.55 -26.71
C GLN A 229 -16.91 3.31 -27.56
N ASP A 230 -17.07 2.72 -28.75
CA ASP A 230 -15.93 2.43 -29.65
C ASP A 230 -15.31 3.74 -30.14
N ILE A 231 -16.14 4.71 -30.53
CA ILE A 231 -15.68 6.05 -30.96
C ILE A 231 -14.91 6.75 -29.83
N ILE A 232 -15.42 6.67 -28.59
CA ILE A 232 -14.73 7.27 -27.44
C ILE A 232 -13.40 6.58 -27.17
N ASN A 233 -13.34 5.25 -27.25
CA ASN A 233 -12.14 4.48 -27.02
C ASN A 233 -11.09 4.69 -28.14
N ASP A 234 -11.53 4.92 -29.37
CA ASP A 234 -10.66 5.24 -30.50
C ASP A 234 -10.01 6.62 -30.36
N ILE A 235 -10.73 7.59 -29.76
CA ILE A 235 -10.18 8.92 -29.48
C ILE A 235 -9.19 8.83 -28.31
N MET A 236 -9.59 8.24 -27.21
CA MET A 236 -8.78 8.08 -26.02
C MET A 236 -9.27 6.92 -25.16
N PRO A 237 -8.52 5.82 -25.03
CA PRO A 237 -8.83 4.74 -24.10
C PRO A 237 -8.96 5.28 -22.68
N CYS A 238 -9.94 4.77 -21.92
CA CYS A 238 -10.22 5.17 -20.53
C CYS A 238 -10.61 6.64 -20.34
N LEU A 239 -11.12 7.33 -21.38
CA LEU A 239 -11.53 8.73 -21.28
C LEU A 239 -12.64 8.92 -20.24
N LEU A 240 -13.67 8.06 -20.21
CA LEU A 240 -14.77 8.13 -19.25
C LEU A 240 -14.29 7.92 -17.80
N PRO A 241 -13.49 6.89 -17.49
CA PRO A 241 -12.81 6.77 -16.19
C PRO A 241 -12.06 8.03 -15.77
N LEU A 242 -11.29 8.62 -16.67
CA LEU A 242 -10.50 9.83 -16.39
C LEU A 242 -11.40 11.04 -16.08
N ILE A 243 -12.44 11.27 -16.88
CA ILE A 243 -13.41 12.36 -16.64
C ILE A 243 -14.11 12.17 -15.30
N SER A 244 -14.55 10.95 -14.98
CA SER A 244 -15.22 10.64 -13.72
C SER A 244 -14.30 10.89 -12.53
N PHE A 245 -13.04 10.47 -12.63
CA PHE A 245 -12.03 10.76 -11.62
C PHE A 245 -11.82 12.27 -11.46
N ALA A 246 -11.67 13.00 -12.56
CA ALA A 246 -11.48 14.45 -12.52
C ALA A 246 -12.66 15.20 -11.87
N ILE A 247 -13.90 14.77 -12.14
CA ILE A 247 -15.10 15.34 -11.50
C ILE A 247 -15.08 15.08 -9.99
N VAL A 248 -14.80 13.85 -9.56
CA VAL A 248 -14.75 13.50 -8.14
C VAL A 248 -13.62 14.27 -7.45
N TYR A 249 -12.44 14.33 -8.06
CA TYR A 249 -11.31 15.08 -7.55
C TYR A 249 -11.62 16.58 -7.38
N TRP A 250 -12.27 17.18 -8.38
CA TRP A 250 -12.69 18.58 -8.31
C TRP A 250 -13.72 18.82 -7.20
N LEU A 251 -14.71 17.93 -7.03
CA LEU A 251 -15.69 18.02 -5.95
C LEU A 251 -15.06 17.92 -4.57
N LEU A 252 -14.10 17.00 -4.40
CA LEU A 252 -13.31 16.89 -3.17
C LEU A 252 -12.48 18.16 -2.90
N GLY A 253 -11.88 18.75 -3.93
CA GLY A 253 -11.18 20.03 -3.85
C GLY A 253 -12.10 21.19 -3.39
N LYS A 254 -13.39 21.12 -3.71
CA LYS A 254 -14.43 22.03 -3.20
C LYS A 254 -14.94 21.67 -1.79
N LYS A 255 -14.29 20.72 -1.10
CA LYS A 255 -14.67 20.25 0.25
C LYS A 255 -16.09 19.66 0.34
N VAL A 256 -16.63 19.14 -0.76
CA VAL A 256 -17.89 18.38 -0.74
C VAL A 256 -17.66 17.10 0.05
N LYS A 257 -18.59 16.77 0.95
CA LYS A 257 -18.46 15.57 1.80
C LYS A 257 -18.45 14.30 0.94
N PRO A 258 -17.54 13.33 1.19
CA PRO A 258 -17.46 12.08 0.43
C PRO A 258 -18.81 11.33 0.34
N LEU A 259 -19.57 11.30 1.42
CA LEU A 259 -20.89 10.67 1.46
C LEU A 259 -21.88 11.32 0.46
N THR A 260 -21.83 12.62 0.29
CA THR A 260 -22.66 13.35 -0.70
C THR A 260 -22.24 12.98 -2.13
N ILE A 261 -20.93 12.82 -2.37
CA ILE A 261 -20.41 12.40 -3.68
C ILE A 261 -20.88 10.98 -3.99
N ILE A 262 -20.75 10.05 -3.03
CA ILE A 262 -21.23 8.66 -3.19
C ILE A 262 -22.72 8.63 -3.48
N GLY A 263 -23.53 9.39 -2.73
CA GLY A 263 -24.98 9.50 -2.99
C GLY A 263 -25.28 10.06 -4.37
N GLY A 264 -24.53 11.08 -4.81
CA GLY A 264 -24.64 11.64 -6.16
C GLY A 264 -24.33 10.64 -7.27
N ILE A 265 -23.23 9.88 -7.12
CA ILE A 265 -22.85 8.82 -8.07
C ILE A 265 -23.92 7.73 -8.13
N ALA A 266 -24.45 7.30 -6.98
CA ALA A 266 -25.53 6.32 -6.94
C ALA A 266 -26.80 6.82 -7.65
N LEU A 267 -27.21 8.07 -7.44
CA LEU A 267 -28.33 8.68 -8.13
C LEU A 267 -28.10 8.75 -9.65
N VAL A 268 -26.92 9.21 -10.09
CA VAL A 268 -26.57 9.25 -11.53
C VAL A 268 -26.60 7.85 -12.13
N GLY A 269 -26.10 6.83 -11.44
CA GLY A 269 -26.17 5.43 -11.89
C GLY A 269 -27.61 4.94 -12.06
N VAL A 270 -28.46 5.15 -11.06
CA VAL A 270 -29.90 4.74 -11.11
C VAL A 270 -30.62 5.45 -12.23
N PHE A 271 -30.52 6.79 -12.32
CA PHE A 271 -31.19 7.55 -13.38
C PHE A 271 -30.62 7.24 -14.76
N GLY A 272 -29.29 7.09 -14.86
CA GLY A 272 -28.64 6.74 -16.13
C GLY A 272 -29.06 5.36 -16.64
N SER A 273 -29.16 4.38 -15.76
CA SER A 273 -29.71 3.05 -16.11
C SER A 273 -31.18 3.12 -16.51
N TRP A 274 -31.98 3.94 -15.83
CA TRP A 274 -33.42 4.08 -16.15
C TRP A 274 -33.68 4.69 -17.53
N ILE A 275 -32.83 5.63 -17.97
CA ILE A 275 -32.94 6.23 -19.31
C ILE A 275 -32.12 5.49 -20.37
N GLY A 276 -31.48 4.38 -20.02
CA GLY A 276 -30.68 3.57 -20.96
C GLY A 276 -29.34 4.20 -21.37
N LEU A 277 -28.77 5.03 -20.50
CA LEU A 277 -27.48 5.69 -20.75
C LEU A 277 -26.28 4.78 -20.32
N PHE A 278 -26.53 3.91 -19.35
CA PHE A 278 -25.56 2.94 -18.79
C PHE A 278 -26.14 1.54 -18.76
#